data_d67c4d6756ae1389042dff1b0a26f5b7
#
_entry.id   d67c4d6756ae1389042dff1b0a26f5b7
#
_cell.length_a   1.000
_cell.length_b   1.000
_cell.length_c   1.000
_cell.angle_alpha   90.00
_cell.angle_beta   90.00
_cell.angle_gamma   90.00
#
_symmetry.space_group_name_H-M   'P 1'
#
loop_
_entity.id
_entity.type
_entity.pdbx_description
1 polymer ?
#
loop_
_entity_poly.entity_id
_entity_poly.type
_entity_poly.pdbx_seq_one_letter_code
_entity_poly.pdbx_strand_id
1 'polypeptide(L)'
;MNIGLLLPSHARNHPNHTAVVCEDSRLSFREFNARVNRLANALSGLGVNKGDKVATILPNCLSLLETYWAVAKMGAVVVPLSSLLREKALSALIQDSDTGTIIASPDCAAPLANIRHELRNVPGERLILTGPSHAGFQNYDELEPIQ
;
A
#
# COMPACT_ATOMS: atom_id res chain seq x y z
N MET A 1 -5.99 -20.01 7.72
CA MET A 1 -4.78 -19.42 8.36
C MET A 1 -4.58 -18.02 7.79
N ASN A 2 -4.42 -17.03 8.65
CA ASN A 2 -4.15 -15.67 8.21
C ASN A 2 -2.63 -15.42 8.23
N ILE A 3 -2.01 -15.25 7.06
CA ILE A 3 -0.57 -14.98 6.93
C ILE A 3 -0.17 -13.66 7.62
N GLY A 4 -1.11 -12.72 7.76
CA GLY A 4 -0.88 -11.47 8.49
C GLY A 4 -0.48 -11.66 9.96
N LEU A 5 -0.69 -12.84 10.54
CA LEU A 5 -0.26 -13.17 11.90
C LEU A 5 1.21 -13.61 12.00
N LEU A 6 1.87 -13.92 10.89
CA LEU A 6 3.26 -14.37 10.89
C LEU A 6 4.20 -13.26 11.35
N LEU A 7 4.04 -12.06 10.84
CA LEU A 7 4.92 -10.94 11.20
C LEU A 7 4.83 -10.55 12.68
N PRO A 8 3.64 -10.40 13.29
CA PRO A 8 3.54 -10.18 14.73
C PRO A 8 4.17 -11.28 15.58
N SER A 9 4.07 -12.53 15.13
CA SER A 9 4.68 -13.66 15.81
C SER A 9 6.21 -13.54 15.83
N HIS A 10 6.83 -13.27 14.66
CA HIS A 10 8.26 -13.03 14.57
C HIS A 10 8.72 -11.82 15.36
N ALA A 11 7.93 -10.74 15.36
CA ALA A 11 8.26 -9.54 16.13
C ALA A 11 8.28 -9.82 17.64
N ARG A 12 7.43 -10.73 18.14
CA ARG A 12 7.43 -11.14 19.54
C ARG A 12 8.59 -12.08 19.88
N ASN A 13 8.83 -13.07 19.02
CA ASN A 13 9.78 -14.15 19.30
C ASN A 13 11.22 -13.78 18.92
N HIS A 14 11.41 -12.95 17.90
CA HIS A 14 12.71 -12.56 17.36
C HIS A 14 12.78 -11.05 17.06
N PRO A 15 12.47 -10.17 18.04
CA PRO A 15 12.27 -8.75 17.80
C PRO A 15 13.48 -8.04 17.20
N ASN A 16 14.67 -8.47 17.54
CA ASN A 16 15.94 -7.83 17.14
C ASN A 16 16.60 -8.47 15.90
N HIS A 17 16.05 -9.56 15.40
CA HIS A 17 16.54 -10.15 14.14
C HIS A 17 16.18 -9.25 12.96
N THR A 18 17.05 -9.21 11.96
CA THR A 18 16.80 -8.47 10.72
C THR A 18 15.65 -9.09 9.95
N ALA A 19 14.63 -8.30 9.68
CA ALA A 19 13.47 -8.71 8.87
C ALA A 19 13.63 -8.28 7.41
N VAL A 20 14.11 -7.06 7.17
CA VAL A 20 14.17 -6.44 5.84
C VAL A 20 15.47 -5.70 5.67
N VAL A 21 16.09 -5.90 4.51
CA VAL A 21 17.19 -5.07 4.01
C VAL A 21 16.76 -4.54 2.65
N CYS A 22 16.66 -3.23 2.52
CA CYS A 22 16.28 -2.58 1.28
C CYS A 22 17.13 -1.32 1.11
N GLU A 23 17.99 -1.31 0.09
CA GLU A 23 18.97 -0.24 -0.12
C GLU A 23 19.81 -0.01 1.14
N ASP A 24 19.78 1.19 1.71
CA ASP A 24 20.50 1.55 2.93
C ASP A 24 19.70 1.27 4.22
N SER A 25 18.45 0.80 4.08
CA SER A 25 17.58 0.53 5.21
C SER A 25 17.71 -0.92 5.67
N ARG A 26 17.91 -1.09 6.98
CA ARG A 26 17.90 -2.39 7.65
C ARG A 26 16.93 -2.32 8.82
N LEU A 27 15.88 -3.13 8.77
CA LEU A 27 14.84 -3.13 9.80
C LEU A 27 14.80 -4.47 10.53
N SER A 28 14.69 -4.42 11.85
CA SER A 28 14.37 -5.59 12.67
C SER A 28 12.90 -6.00 12.49
N PHE A 29 12.54 -7.21 12.92
CA PHE A 29 11.12 -7.63 12.95
C PHE A 29 10.25 -6.69 13.76
N ARG A 30 10.76 -6.17 14.88
CA ARG A 30 10.04 -5.19 15.70
C ARG A 30 9.76 -3.91 14.93
N GLU A 31 10.79 -3.33 14.30
CA GLU A 31 10.67 -2.08 13.54
C GLU A 31 9.77 -2.24 12.34
N PHE A 32 9.94 -3.33 11.58
CA PHE A 32 9.11 -3.60 10.41
C PHE A 32 7.65 -3.82 10.79
N ASN A 33 7.39 -4.60 11.85
CA ASN A 33 6.04 -4.82 12.34
C ASN A 33 5.36 -3.51 12.80
N ALA A 34 6.12 -2.62 13.46
CA ALA A 34 5.59 -1.32 13.87
C ALA A 34 5.20 -0.45 12.67
N ARG A 35 6.02 -0.43 11.61
CA ARG A 35 5.72 0.30 10.37
C ARG A 35 4.50 -0.27 9.66
N VAL A 36 4.41 -1.59 9.57
CA VAL A 36 3.26 -2.28 8.98
C VAL A 36 1.96 -2.01 9.75
N ASN A 37 2.03 -2.02 11.07
CA ASN A 37 0.87 -1.69 11.92
C ASN A 37 0.40 -0.26 11.71
N ARG A 38 1.34 0.69 11.60
CA ARG A 38 1.02 2.09 11.33
C ARG A 38 0.30 2.25 10.00
N LEU A 39 0.81 1.61 8.95
CA LEU A 39 0.17 1.64 7.64
C LEU A 39 -1.22 0.99 7.67
N ALA A 40 -1.36 -0.17 8.29
CA ALA A 40 -2.66 -0.84 8.42
C ALA A 40 -3.69 0.04 9.13
N ASN A 41 -3.30 0.69 10.22
CA ASN A 41 -4.17 1.61 10.95
C ASN A 41 -4.53 2.84 10.11
N ALA A 42 -3.59 3.41 9.37
CA ALA A 42 -3.84 4.54 8.48
C ALA A 42 -4.82 4.16 7.36
N LEU A 43 -4.63 3.02 6.71
CA LEU A 43 -5.55 2.53 5.67
C LEU A 43 -6.96 2.26 6.23
N SER A 44 -7.05 1.68 7.42
CA SER A 44 -8.33 1.51 8.13
C SER A 44 -9.01 2.86 8.35
N GLY A 45 -8.24 3.89 8.72
CA GLY A 45 -8.73 5.26 8.89
C GLY A 45 -9.27 5.89 7.61
N LEU A 46 -8.73 5.50 6.48
CA LEU A 46 -9.20 5.92 5.16
C LEU A 46 -10.41 5.12 4.67
N GLY A 47 -10.92 4.18 5.46
CA GLY A 47 -12.10 3.40 5.12
C GLY A 47 -11.83 2.06 4.45
N VAL A 48 -10.58 1.59 4.43
CA VAL A 48 -10.24 0.26 3.91
C VAL A 48 -10.66 -0.80 4.92
N ASN A 49 -11.47 -1.76 4.49
CA ASN A 49 -12.02 -2.81 5.32
C ASN A 49 -11.55 -4.21 4.86
N LYS A 50 -11.83 -5.20 5.68
CA LYS A 50 -11.59 -6.61 5.32
C LYS A 50 -12.30 -6.93 4.00
N GLY A 51 -11.57 -7.57 3.09
CA GLY A 51 -12.07 -7.95 1.77
C GLY A 51 -11.92 -6.88 0.69
N ASP A 52 -11.62 -5.64 1.05
CA ASP A 52 -11.38 -4.57 0.09
C ASP A 52 -10.09 -4.82 -0.71
N LYS A 53 -10.05 -4.33 -1.95
CA LYS A 53 -8.90 -4.48 -2.83
C LYS A 53 -8.05 -3.22 -2.80
N VAL A 54 -6.75 -3.42 -2.57
CA VAL A 54 -5.72 -2.38 -2.56
C VAL A 54 -4.75 -2.69 -3.70
N ALA A 55 -4.75 -1.86 -4.74
CA ALA A 55 -3.81 -2.00 -5.83
C ALA A 55 -2.46 -1.37 -5.49
N THR A 56 -1.40 -2.03 -5.90
CA THR A 56 -0.04 -1.50 -5.82
C THR A 56 0.52 -1.32 -7.22
N ILE A 57 1.10 -0.15 -7.49
CA ILE A 57 1.83 0.15 -8.72
C ILE A 57 3.18 0.69 -8.28
N LEU A 58 4.00 -0.20 -7.72
CA LEU A 58 5.27 0.11 -7.08
C LEU A 58 6.39 -0.78 -7.62
N PRO A 59 7.60 -0.25 -7.74
CA PRO A 59 8.77 -1.11 -7.95
C PRO A 59 9.04 -1.93 -6.68
N ASN A 60 10.02 -2.83 -6.75
CA ASN A 60 10.50 -3.54 -5.56
C ASN A 60 11.13 -2.55 -4.58
N CYS A 61 10.44 -2.26 -3.52
CA CYS A 61 10.83 -1.26 -2.52
C CYS A 61 10.21 -1.59 -1.17
N LEU A 62 10.62 -0.86 -0.14
CA LEU A 62 10.13 -1.07 1.22
C LEU A 62 8.61 -0.83 1.31
N SER A 63 8.10 0.21 0.65
CA SER A 63 6.67 0.54 0.64
C SER A 63 5.80 -0.60 0.08
N LEU A 64 6.29 -1.30 -0.95
CA LEU A 64 5.59 -2.45 -1.52
C LEU A 64 5.46 -3.57 -0.47
N LEU A 65 6.54 -3.88 0.21
CA LEU A 65 6.57 -4.94 1.22
C LEU A 65 5.71 -4.57 2.44
N GLU A 66 5.79 -3.33 2.89
CA GLU A 66 4.93 -2.82 3.96
C GLU A 66 3.44 -2.94 3.60
N THR A 67 3.10 -2.58 2.36
CA THR A 67 1.72 -2.65 1.87
C THR A 67 1.22 -4.09 1.83
N TYR A 68 2.00 -5.03 1.35
CA TYR A 68 1.62 -6.43 1.34
C TYR A 68 1.29 -6.96 2.73
N TRP A 69 2.13 -6.66 3.72
CA TRP A 69 1.91 -7.11 5.09
C TRP A 69 0.77 -6.36 5.79
N ALA A 70 0.62 -5.08 5.54
CA ALA A 70 -0.50 -4.30 6.09
C ALA A 70 -1.84 -4.81 5.57
N VAL A 71 -1.95 -5.02 4.26
CA VAL A 71 -3.15 -5.55 3.61
C VAL A 71 -3.47 -6.96 4.13
N ALA A 72 -2.45 -7.82 4.29
CA ALA A 72 -2.63 -9.16 4.87
C ALA A 72 -3.16 -9.09 6.31
N LYS A 73 -2.63 -8.20 7.13
CA LYS A 73 -3.10 -8.00 8.52
C LYS A 73 -4.55 -7.56 8.59
N MET A 74 -4.97 -6.70 7.68
CA MET A 74 -6.34 -6.19 7.62
C MET A 74 -7.33 -7.21 7.08
N GLY A 75 -6.86 -8.31 6.50
CA GLY A 75 -7.70 -9.24 5.77
C GLY A 75 -8.24 -8.66 4.45
N ALA A 76 -7.60 -7.62 3.95
CA ALA A 76 -7.86 -7.04 2.62
C ALA A 76 -7.11 -7.83 1.54
N VAL A 77 -7.30 -7.46 0.29
CA VAL A 77 -6.73 -8.15 -0.87
C VAL A 77 -5.79 -7.22 -1.62
N VAL A 78 -4.55 -7.63 -1.81
CA VAL A 78 -3.60 -6.88 -2.64
C VAL A 78 -3.79 -7.22 -4.11
N VAL A 79 -3.77 -6.20 -4.97
CA VAL A 79 -3.84 -6.32 -6.43
C VAL A 79 -2.54 -5.70 -6.99
N PRO A 80 -1.49 -6.50 -7.19
CA PRO A 80 -0.24 -5.98 -7.74
C PRO A 80 -0.37 -5.73 -9.23
N LEU A 81 -0.09 -4.49 -9.65
CA LEU A 81 -0.13 -4.06 -11.03
C LEU A 81 1.25 -3.59 -11.48
N SER A 82 1.56 -3.82 -12.75
CA SER A 82 2.83 -3.42 -13.35
C SER A 82 2.86 -1.91 -13.59
N SER A 83 3.98 -1.28 -13.28
CA SER A 83 4.25 0.12 -13.62
C SER A 83 4.45 0.36 -15.13
N LEU A 84 4.53 -0.71 -15.92
CA LEU A 84 4.64 -0.65 -17.37
C LEU A 84 3.29 -0.55 -18.09
N LEU A 85 2.19 -0.66 -17.36
CA LEU A 85 0.85 -0.57 -17.93
C LEU A 85 0.57 0.85 -18.43
N ARG A 86 -0.02 0.93 -19.62
CA ARG A 86 -0.52 2.19 -20.18
C ARG A 86 -1.89 2.51 -19.59
N GLU A 87 -2.27 3.77 -19.68
CA GLU A 87 -3.49 4.31 -19.04
C GLU A 87 -4.75 3.48 -19.29
N LYS A 88 -5.00 3.10 -20.53
CA LYS A 88 -6.19 2.31 -20.89
C LYS A 88 -6.22 0.94 -20.20
N ALA A 89 -5.09 0.23 -20.22
CA ALA A 89 -4.97 -1.08 -19.57
C ALA A 89 -5.02 -0.94 -18.06
N LEU A 90 -4.38 0.08 -17.52
CA LEU A 90 -4.37 0.38 -16.10
C LEU A 90 -5.79 0.66 -15.59
N SER A 91 -6.54 1.53 -16.27
CA SER A 91 -7.93 1.83 -15.95
C SER A 91 -8.80 0.58 -15.98
N ALA A 92 -8.68 -0.25 -17.03
CA ALA A 92 -9.44 -1.47 -17.16
C ALA A 92 -9.16 -2.45 -16.00
N LEU A 93 -7.89 -2.67 -15.66
CA LEU A 93 -7.53 -3.60 -14.58
C LEU A 93 -7.97 -3.09 -13.20
N ILE A 94 -7.88 -1.80 -12.94
CA ILE A 94 -8.37 -1.21 -11.68
C ILE A 94 -9.88 -1.42 -11.55
N GLN A 95 -10.62 -1.19 -12.61
CA GLN A 95 -12.08 -1.38 -12.61
C GLN A 95 -12.47 -2.86 -12.51
N ASP A 96 -11.84 -3.73 -13.30
CA ASP A 96 -12.14 -5.16 -13.31
C ASP A 96 -11.84 -5.85 -11.97
N SER A 97 -10.84 -5.35 -11.24
CA SER A 97 -10.47 -5.89 -9.92
C SER A 97 -11.32 -5.35 -8.77
N ASP A 98 -12.23 -4.42 -9.02
CA ASP A 98 -12.99 -3.70 -8.00
C ASP A 98 -12.09 -3.00 -6.96
N THR A 99 -10.93 -2.53 -7.38
CA THR A 99 -9.98 -1.82 -6.53
C THR A 99 -10.58 -0.52 -6.00
N GLY A 100 -10.48 -0.31 -4.69
CA GLY A 100 -10.96 0.89 -4.01
C GLY A 100 -9.85 1.78 -3.45
N THR A 101 -8.60 1.30 -3.45
CA THR A 101 -7.43 2.03 -2.94
C THR A 101 -6.23 1.75 -3.84
N ILE A 102 -5.45 2.78 -4.15
CA ILE A 102 -4.25 2.64 -4.98
C ILE A 102 -3.07 3.24 -4.23
N ILE A 103 -1.98 2.47 -4.13
CA ILE A 103 -0.68 2.93 -3.63
C ILE A 103 0.32 2.78 -4.78
N ALA A 104 0.88 3.89 -5.22
CA ALA A 104 1.70 3.94 -6.42
C ALA A 104 2.97 4.79 -6.23
N SER A 105 3.95 4.58 -7.12
CA SER A 105 5.15 5.42 -7.18
C SER A 105 4.85 6.77 -7.84
N PRO A 106 5.71 7.79 -7.63
CA PRO A 106 5.50 9.12 -8.22
C PRO A 106 5.37 9.14 -9.73
N ASP A 107 5.99 8.20 -10.44
CA ASP A 107 5.91 8.06 -11.89
C ASP A 107 4.48 7.82 -12.38
N CYS A 108 3.61 7.32 -11.50
CA CYS A 108 2.22 7.04 -11.81
C CYS A 108 1.30 8.26 -11.64
N ALA A 109 1.82 9.40 -11.16
CA ALA A 109 0.99 10.58 -10.90
C ALA A 109 0.25 11.07 -12.14
N ALA A 110 0.95 11.28 -13.26
CA ALA A 110 0.35 11.75 -14.50
C ALA A 110 -0.61 10.71 -15.11
N PRO A 111 -0.23 9.44 -15.29
CA PRO A 111 -1.17 8.42 -15.78
C PRO A 111 -2.43 8.30 -14.93
N LEU A 112 -2.31 8.27 -13.61
CA LEU A 112 -3.46 8.18 -12.70
C LEU A 112 -4.33 9.42 -12.75
N ALA A 113 -3.73 10.61 -12.82
CA ALA A 113 -4.49 11.86 -12.96
C ALA A 113 -5.32 11.88 -14.25
N ASN A 114 -4.76 11.37 -15.35
CA ASN A 114 -5.44 11.33 -16.64
C ASN A 114 -6.64 10.37 -16.67
N ILE A 115 -6.61 9.28 -15.91
CA ILE A 115 -7.69 8.29 -15.86
C ILE A 115 -8.57 8.45 -14.60
N ARG A 116 -8.31 9.40 -13.74
CA ARG A 116 -8.99 9.57 -12.46
C ARG A 116 -10.51 9.61 -12.59
N HIS A 117 -11.03 10.26 -13.62
CA HIS A 117 -12.46 10.35 -13.88
C HIS A 117 -13.13 9.02 -14.19
N GLU A 118 -12.35 8.00 -14.56
CA GLU A 118 -12.82 6.64 -14.83
C GLU A 118 -12.79 5.75 -13.56
N LEU A 119 -12.03 6.17 -12.53
CA LEU A 119 -11.83 5.41 -11.29
C LEU A 119 -12.89 5.74 -10.24
N ARG A 120 -14.14 5.40 -10.52
CA ARG A 120 -15.31 5.79 -9.71
C ARG A 120 -15.30 5.23 -8.30
N ASN A 121 -14.68 4.06 -8.09
CA ASN A 121 -14.63 3.37 -6.80
C ASN A 121 -13.42 3.76 -5.96
N VAL A 122 -12.55 4.64 -6.47
CA VAL A 122 -11.34 5.10 -5.78
C VAL A 122 -11.50 6.57 -5.39
N PRO A 123 -11.87 6.88 -4.14
CA PRO A 123 -11.95 8.26 -3.69
C PRO A 123 -10.55 8.89 -3.61
N GLY A 124 -10.49 10.22 -3.65
CA GLY A 124 -9.23 10.95 -3.70
C GLY A 124 -8.30 10.67 -2.52
N GLU A 125 -8.85 10.50 -1.32
CA GLU A 125 -8.09 10.17 -0.11
C GLU A 125 -7.46 8.77 -0.13
N ARG A 126 -7.88 7.90 -1.05
CA ARG A 126 -7.32 6.57 -1.26
C ARG A 126 -6.51 6.43 -2.56
N LEU A 127 -6.19 7.54 -3.20
CA LEU A 127 -5.15 7.64 -4.23
C LEU A 127 -3.86 8.13 -3.55
N ILE A 128 -2.94 7.19 -3.29
CA ILE A 128 -1.77 7.39 -2.44
C ILE A 128 -0.51 7.26 -3.28
N LEU A 129 0.38 8.24 -3.22
CA LEU A 129 1.69 8.20 -3.87
C LEU A 129 2.81 8.17 -2.84
N THR A 130 3.83 7.35 -3.11
CA THR A 130 5.11 7.41 -2.41
C THR A 130 5.96 8.58 -2.93
N GLY A 131 7.04 8.91 -2.23
CA GLY A 131 7.94 9.99 -2.62
C GLY A 131 7.41 11.38 -2.28
N PRO A 132 7.77 12.41 -3.06
CA PRO A 132 7.36 13.77 -2.79
C PRO A 132 5.85 13.96 -2.89
N SER A 133 5.31 14.96 -2.18
CA SER A 133 3.88 15.31 -2.25
C SER A 133 3.48 15.77 -3.66
N HIS A 134 2.35 15.29 -4.12
CA HIS A 134 1.73 15.66 -5.39
C HIS A 134 0.32 16.19 -5.15
N ALA A 135 -0.03 17.29 -5.81
CA ALA A 135 -1.38 17.84 -5.75
C ALA A 135 -2.41 16.81 -6.25
N GLY A 136 -3.50 16.65 -5.50
CA GLY A 136 -4.58 15.72 -5.84
C GLY A 136 -4.36 14.28 -5.38
N PHE A 137 -3.24 14.01 -4.70
CA PHE A 137 -2.91 12.69 -4.16
C PHE A 137 -2.59 12.77 -2.67
N GLN A 138 -2.89 11.69 -1.95
CA GLN A 138 -2.44 11.51 -0.58
C GLN A 138 -0.96 11.11 -0.60
N ASN A 139 -0.17 11.62 0.34
CA ASN A 139 1.24 11.24 0.47
C ASN A 139 1.38 10.03 1.39
N TYR A 140 2.10 9.00 0.94
CA TYR A 140 2.32 7.77 1.69
C TYR A 140 3.01 8.02 3.05
N ASP A 141 4.03 8.88 3.07
CA ASP A 141 4.81 9.15 4.28
C ASP A 141 4.05 10.02 5.29
N GLU A 142 3.00 10.70 4.84
CA GLU A 142 2.15 11.55 5.67
C GLU A 142 0.88 10.84 6.15
N LEU A 143 0.71 9.56 5.83
CA LEU A 143 -0.43 8.78 6.31
C LEU A 143 -0.36 8.63 7.83
N GLU A 144 -1.36 9.18 8.50
CA GLU A 144 -1.46 9.10 9.96
C GLU A 144 -2.45 8.02 10.38
N PRO A 145 -2.07 7.18 11.36
CA PRO A 145 -3.02 6.25 11.95
C PRO A 145 -4.13 7.00 12.69
N ILE A 146 -5.32 6.44 12.70
CA ILE A 146 -6.39 6.95 13.57
C ILE A 146 -5.91 6.85 15.01
N GLN A 147 -6.08 7.93 15.74
CA GLN A 147 -5.87 7.94 17.17
C GLN A 147 -7.07 7.32 17.90
#